data_26f77a7dc310279c57263ed43dd5b578
#
_entry.id   26f77a7dc310279c57263ed43dd5b578
#
_cell.length_a   1.000
_cell.length_b   1.000
_cell.length_c   1.000
_cell.angle_alpha   90.00
_cell.angle_beta   90.00
_cell.angle_gamma   90.00
#
_symmetry.space_group_name_H-M   'P 1'
#
loop_
_entity.id
_entity.type
_entity.pdbx_description
1 polymer ?
#
loop_
_entity_poly.entity_id
_entity_poly.type
_entity_poly.pdbx_seq_one_letter_code
_entity_poly.pdbx_strand_id
1 'polypeptide(L)'
;MGKRILNSLLCVLPLLLTCSCEFRPLEEMSNTHYLRVYLDENMLNLTQGFYNESYQRPAYSTPQVLHVVLADPATGDVVAERYLRNRGEDAYGRYLDGYVICEPGEWDLLVWNFDTETTQVRDERNVFNAMGYTNEIASHLRAGLSSRNSSKTGEPERIVYDPDPLFVAQSHVVLPYVDKVDTLRPSEGGRFVAECITETWYLQVRVKGMDFVTSARSLLTGMAGSKWMWNPRMNEADPVTLYFDMNEGEKNDADATTIVYATFSTFGRLPGVVNDLQVTFDFVTTYGTTYSETLDITLKFDEDEALQHQWILLDKDVLIEIPEPPAIGGGGFNPGVGDWDDIETDLII
;
A
#
# COMPACT_ATOMS: atom_id res chain seq x y z
N MET A 1 -21.74 -55.30 41.16
CA MET A 1 -21.90 -54.79 39.78
C MET A 1 -20.84 -53.74 39.40
N GLY A 2 -20.37 -52.90 40.29
CA GLY A 2 -19.46 -51.78 39.98
C GLY A 2 -18.02 -52.14 39.53
N LYS A 3 -17.41 -53.22 39.97
CA LYS A 3 -16.04 -53.60 39.61
C LYS A 3 -15.87 -54.11 38.16
N ARG A 4 -16.91 -54.66 37.55
CA ARG A 4 -16.84 -55.15 36.16
C ARG A 4 -16.96 -54.01 35.13
N ILE A 5 -17.69 -52.96 35.47
CA ILE A 5 -17.82 -51.76 34.63
C ILE A 5 -16.55 -50.96 34.64
N LEU A 6 -15.83 -50.86 35.78
CA LEU A 6 -14.57 -50.12 35.91
C LEU A 6 -13.45 -50.78 35.10
N ASN A 7 -13.37 -52.12 35.08
CA ASN A 7 -12.36 -52.84 34.28
C ASN A 7 -12.65 -52.77 32.78
N SER A 8 -13.91 -52.72 32.34
CA SER A 8 -14.24 -52.50 30.91
C SER A 8 -13.89 -51.07 30.48
N LEU A 9 -14.05 -50.06 31.32
CA LEU A 9 -13.70 -48.67 31.01
C LEU A 9 -12.18 -48.50 30.94
N LEU A 10 -11.42 -49.22 31.76
CA LEU A 10 -9.95 -49.15 31.78
C LEU A 10 -9.31 -49.81 30.56
N CYS A 11 -9.98 -50.79 29.92
CA CYS A 11 -9.49 -51.41 28.67
C CYS A 11 -9.84 -50.62 27.41
N VAL A 12 -10.89 -49.79 27.43
CA VAL A 12 -11.29 -48.96 26.27
C VAL A 12 -10.44 -47.68 26.17
N LEU A 13 -9.97 -47.15 27.30
CA LEU A 13 -9.14 -45.92 27.31
C LEU A 13 -7.80 -46.04 26.55
N PRO A 14 -7.01 -47.12 26.69
CA PRO A 14 -5.80 -47.28 25.88
C PRO A 14 -6.07 -47.53 24.39
N LEU A 15 -7.23 -48.13 24.03
CA LEU A 15 -7.60 -48.28 22.62
C LEU A 15 -7.93 -46.96 21.91
N LEU A 16 -8.50 -46.01 22.65
CA LEU A 16 -8.79 -44.67 22.11
C LEU A 16 -7.51 -43.81 21.97
N LEU A 17 -6.50 -44.10 22.78
CA LEU A 17 -5.23 -43.39 22.69
C LEU A 17 -4.31 -43.90 21.56
N THR A 18 -4.52 -45.08 21.03
CA THR A 18 -3.74 -45.63 19.90
C THR A 18 -4.30 -45.25 18.55
N CYS A 19 -5.51 -44.70 18.45
CA CYS A 19 -6.10 -44.29 17.17
C CYS A 19 -5.78 -42.84 16.80
N SER A 20 -5.01 -42.06 17.60
CA SER A 20 -4.79 -40.65 17.34
C SER A 20 -3.42 -40.26 16.77
N CYS A 21 -2.60 -41.25 16.42
CA CYS A 21 -1.38 -41.01 15.68
C CYS A 21 -1.42 -41.77 14.35
N GLU A 22 -2.28 -41.36 13.43
CA GLU A 22 -1.90 -41.50 12.03
C GLU A 22 -0.70 -40.58 11.82
N PHE A 23 0.50 -41.18 11.87
CA PHE A 23 1.65 -40.57 11.21
C PHE A 23 1.21 -40.38 9.75
N ARG A 24 0.91 -39.15 9.35
CA ARG A 24 0.92 -38.84 7.93
C ARG A 24 2.28 -39.31 7.44
N PRO A 25 2.35 -40.19 6.42
CA PRO A 25 3.62 -40.50 5.82
C PRO A 25 4.30 -39.16 5.52
N LEU A 26 5.59 -39.03 5.86
CA LEU A 26 6.39 -37.89 5.43
C LEU A 26 6.14 -37.77 3.94
N GLU A 27 5.54 -36.68 3.50
CA GLU A 27 5.32 -36.43 2.07
C GLU A 27 6.65 -36.69 1.40
N GLU A 28 6.64 -37.55 0.37
CA GLU A 28 7.84 -37.81 -0.42
C GLU A 28 8.33 -36.43 -0.87
N MET A 29 9.54 -36.05 -0.48
CA MET A 29 10.12 -34.74 -0.82
C MET A 29 10.58 -34.67 -2.28
N SER A 30 10.05 -35.56 -3.14
CA SER A 30 10.28 -35.53 -4.57
C SER A 30 9.73 -34.25 -5.18
N ASN A 31 10.39 -33.73 -6.17
CA ASN A 31 10.04 -32.50 -6.88
C ASN A 31 9.90 -31.28 -5.95
N THR A 32 10.67 -31.26 -4.86
CA THR A 32 10.73 -30.14 -3.91
C THR A 32 11.94 -29.26 -4.23
N HIS A 33 11.69 -27.99 -4.45
CA HIS A 33 12.71 -27.01 -4.80
C HIS A 33 12.80 -25.94 -3.71
N TYR A 34 14.01 -25.70 -3.20
CA TYR A 34 14.29 -24.59 -2.32
C TYR A 34 14.40 -23.30 -3.13
N LEU A 35 13.58 -22.31 -2.78
CA LEU A 35 13.54 -21.01 -3.42
C LEU A 35 13.94 -19.93 -2.44
N ARG A 36 14.84 -19.03 -2.87
CA ARG A 36 15.21 -17.82 -2.16
C ARG A 36 15.00 -16.61 -3.08
N VAL A 37 14.28 -15.61 -2.57
CA VAL A 37 14.00 -14.36 -3.27
C VAL A 37 14.56 -13.21 -2.46
N TYR A 38 15.45 -12.44 -3.04
CA TYR A 38 16.02 -11.23 -2.46
C TYR A 38 15.08 -10.05 -2.69
N LEU A 39 15.13 -9.08 -1.79
CA LEU A 39 14.38 -7.83 -1.93
C LEU A 39 15.33 -6.73 -2.42
N ASP A 40 14.95 -6.02 -3.47
CA ASP A 40 15.67 -4.81 -3.86
C ASP A 40 15.22 -3.63 -3.01
N GLU A 41 15.92 -3.43 -1.89
CA GLU A 41 15.64 -2.34 -0.96
C GLU A 41 16.15 -0.99 -1.44
N ASN A 42 16.94 -0.92 -2.53
CA ASN A 42 17.40 0.34 -3.08
C ASN A 42 16.23 1.22 -3.49
N MET A 43 15.13 0.60 -3.90
CA MET A 43 13.89 1.31 -4.25
C MET A 43 13.18 1.92 -3.02
N LEU A 44 13.35 1.41 -1.82
CA LEU A 44 12.85 2.02 -0.58
C LEU A 44 13.71 3.21 -0.12
N ASN A 45 14.93 3.32 -0.62
CA ASN A 45 15.82 4.46 -0.42
C ASN A 45 15.71 5.49 -1.54
N LEU A 46 14.64 5.44 -2.32
CA LEU A 46 14.43 6.19 -3.56
C LEU A 46 14.51 7.68 -3.43
N THR A 47 14.09 8.18 -2.37
CA THR A 47 14.42 9.53 -2.04
C THR A 47 15.84 9.52 -1.47
N GLN A 48 16.88 9.40 -2.19
CA GLN A 48 18.24 9.49 -1.66
C GLN A 48 18.39 10.62 -0.62
N GLY A 49 17.78 10.38 0.56
CA GLY A 49 17.48 11.38 1.56
C GLY A 49 16.14 12.08 1.28
N PHE A 50 15.38 12.38 2.32
CA PHE A 50 14.34 13.38 2.25
C PHE A 50 14.99 14.72 1.93
N TYR A 51 14.27 15.59 1.24
CA TYR A 51 14.70 16.95 1.01
C TYR A 51 15.08 17.68 2.31
N ASN A 52 14.41 17.34 3.41
CA ASN A 52 14.78 17.72 4.76
C ASN A 52 14.88 16.49 5.65
N GLU A 53 16.10 16.16 6.12
CA GLU A 53 16.35 15.00 7.01
C GLU A 53 15.69 15.11 8.39
N SER A 54 15.24 16.32 8.77
CA SER A 54 14.50 16.55 10.02
C SER A 54 13.09 15.97 9.98
N TYR A 55 12.54 15.70 8.79
CA TYR A 55 11.19 15.17 8.65
C TYR A 55 11.17 13.66 8.89
N GLN A 56 10.06 13.21 9.48
CA GLN A 56 9.89 11.80 9.72
C GLN A 56 9.71 11.04 8.38
N ARG A 57 10.60 10.11 8.12
CA ARG A 57 10.49 9.20 6.98
C ARG A 57 9.38 8.20 7.23
N PRO A 58 8.59 7.84 6.20
CA PRO A 58 7.67 6.71 6.32
C PRO A 58 8.46 5.47 6.69
N ALA A 59 7.99 4.75 7.70
CA ALA A 59 8.53 3.44 8.04
C ALA A 59 7.97 2.43 7.03
N TYR A 60 8.62 2.23 5.90
CA TYR A 60 8.29 1.12 5.01
C TYR A 60 8.64 -0.19 5.71
N SER A 61 7.62 -1.01 5.91
CA SER A 61 7.85 -2.36 6.44
C SER A 61 8.46 -3.23 5.35
N THR A 62 9.59 -3.90 5.69
CA THR A 62 10.12 -4.96 4.84
C THR A 62 9.07 -6.07 4.71
N PRO A 63 8.77 -6.58 3.50
CA PRO A 63 7.86 -7.70 3.33
C PRO A 63 8.15 -8.86 4.27
N GLN A 64 7.10 -9.40 4.87
CA GLN A 64 7.20 -10.54 5.78
C GLN A 64 6.75 -11.84 5.13
N VAL A 65 5.98 -11.73 4.06
CA VAL A 65 5.44 -12.85 3.31
C VAL A 65 5.54 -12.55 1.82
N LEU A 66 6.11 -13.48 1.06
CA LEU A 66 6.03 -13.46 -0.41
C LEU A 66 5.11 -14.58 -0.88
N HIS A 67 4.17 -14.23 -1.74
CA HIS A 67 3.37 -15.20 -2.49
C HIS A 67 4.13 -15.59 -3.75
N VAL A 68 4.27 -16.87 -3.99
CA VAL A 68 4.97 -17.45 -5.14
C VAL A 68 3.98 -18.28 -5.92
N VAL A 69 3.92 -18.06 -7.22
CA VAL A 69 3.16 -18.89 -8.15
C VAL A 69 4.04 -19.38 -9.28
N LEU A 70 3.79 -20.61 -9.71
CA LEU A 70 4.34 -21.21 -10.93
C LEU A 70 3.19 -21.39 -11.91
N ALA A 71 3.37 -20.95 -13.13
CA ALA A 71 2.35 -20.93 -14.17
C ALA A 71 2.83 -21.61 -15.46
N ASP A 72 1.89 -22.12 -16.24
CA ASP A 72 2.13 -22.64 -17.58
C ASP A 72 2.59 -21.49 -18.49
N PRO A 73 3.77 -21.58 -19.12
CA PRO A 73 4.30 -20.50 -19.96
C PRO A 73 3.47 -20.20 -21.22
N ALA A 74 2.62 -21.14 -21.65
CA ALA A 74 1.79 -20.97 -22.84
C ALA A 74 0.47 -20.25 -22.51
N THR A 75 -0.11 -20.50 -21.33
CA THR A 75 -1.44 -19.98 -20.96
C THR A 75 -1.39 -18.92 -19.86
N GLY A 76 -0.32 -18.93 -19.05
CA GLY A 76 -0.20 -18.11 -17.86
C GLY A 76 -0.98 -18.64 -16.65
N ASP A 77 -1.65 -19.79 -16.78
CA ASP A 77 -2.47 -20.33 -15.70
C ASP A 77 -1.61 -20.92 -14.58
N VAL A 78 -1.94 -20.55 -13.35
CA VAL A 78 -1.22 -20.99 -12.16
C VAL A 78 -1.44 -22.46 -11.90
N VAL A 79 -0.35 -23.22 -11.78
CA VAL A 79 -0.33 -24.66 -11.51
C VAL A 79 0.11 -25.01 -10.09
N ALA A 80 0.94 -24.16 -9.48
CA ALA A 80 1.36 -24.32 -8.10
C ALA A 80 1.54 -22.96 -7.42
N GLU A 81 1.26 -22.92 -6.13
CA GLU A 81 1.41 -21.72 -5.30
C GLU A 81 1.99 -22.04 -3.94
N ARG A 82 2.78 -21.13 -3.38
CA ARG A 82 3.35 -21.23 -2.03
C ARG A 82 3.59 -19.84 -1.46
N TYR A 83 3.81 -19.83 -0.13
CA TYR A 83 4.18 -18.62 0.61
C TYR A 83 5.55 -18.78 1.23
N LEU A 84 6.47 -17.85 0.93
CA LEU A 84 7.77 -17.76 1.59
C LEU A 84 7.63 -16.88 2.84
N ARG A 85 8.07 -17.39 3.99
CA ARG A 85 7.94 -16.70 5.28
C ARG A 85 9.21 -16.69 6.10
N ASN A 86 10.21 -17.51 5.72
CA ASN A 86 11.47 -17.52 6.42
C ASN A 86 12.31 -16.34 5.93
N ARG A 87 12.62 -15.44 6.84
CA ARG A 87 13.39 -14.23 6.56
C ARG A 87 14.85 -14.43 6.93
N GLY A 88 15.73 -13.91 6.10
CA GLY A 88 17.16 -13.91 6.36
C GLY A 88 17.83 -12.70 5.69
N GLU A 89 19.11 -12.55 6.00
CA GLU A 89 19.98 -11.54 5.41
C GLU A 89 21.37 -12.16 5.21
N ASP A 90 21.99 -11.87 4.09
CA ASP A 90 23.34 -12.29 3.77
C ASP A 90 24.12 -11.16 3.07
N ALA A 91 25.28 -11.47 2.48
CA ALA A 91 26.11 -10.49 1.80
C ALA A 91 25.43 -9.84 0.58
N TYR A 92 24.29 -10.38 0.12
CA TYR A 92 23.55 -9.89 -1.03
C TYR A 92 22.28 -9.14 -0.65
N GLY A 93 21.98 -9.03 0.64
CA GLY A 93 20.82 -8.30 1.16
C GLY A 93 19.81 -9.21 1.85
N ARG A 94 18.67 -8.63 2.14
CA ARG A 94 17.55 -9.33 2.77
C ARG A 94 16.82 -10.21 1.79
N TYR A 95 16.33 -11.33 2.28
CA TYR A 95 15.60 -12.31 1.47
C TYR A 95 14.50 -13.01 2.26
N LEU A 96 13.57 -13.58 1.53
CA LEU A 96 12.65 -14.60 2.03
C LEU A 96 12.90 -15.91 1.32
N ASP A 97 12.76 -17.03 2.05
CA ASP A 97 12.96 -18.34 1.46
C ASP A 97 11.91 -19.36 1.92
N GLY A 98 11.90 -20.50 1.24
CA GLY A 98 11.02 -21.62 1.50
C GLY A 98 11.11 -22.68 0.41
N TYR A 99 10.10 -23.55 0.38
CA TYR A 99 10.06 -24.67 -0.54
C TYR A 99 8.86 -24.60 -1.46
N VAL A 100 9.08 -24.87 -2.75
CA VAL A 100 8.05 -25.00 -3.78
C VAL A 100 8.03 -26.43 -4.25
N ILE A 101 6.84 -27.01 -4.39
CA ILE A 101 6.65 -28.36 -4.91
C ILE A 101 5.88 -28.22 -6.22
N CYS A 102 6.49 -28.71 -7.31
CA CYS A 102 5.89 -28.67 -8.62
C CYS A 102 6.44 -29.82 -9.48
N GLU A 103 5.66 -30.27 -10.44
CA GLU A 103 6.10 -31.28 -11.41
C GLU A 103 7.26 -30.76 -12.25
N PRO A 104 8.17 -31.66 -12.72
CA PRO A 104 9.24 -31.28 -13.62
C PRO A 104 8.71 -30.66 -14.91
N GLY A 105 9.37 -29.61 -15.38
CA GLY A 105 8.94 -28.90 -16.59
C GLY A 105 9.50 -27.51 -16.69
N GLU A 106 9.00 -26.75 -17.65
CA GLU A 106 9.28 -25.33 -17.84
C GLU A 106 8.09 -24.53 -17.29
N TRP A 107 8.38 -23.55 -16.46
CA TRP A 107 7.35 -22.78 -15.76
C TRP A 107 7.71 -21.30 -15.72
N ASP A 108 6.69 -20.46 -15.71
CA ASP A 108 6.81 -19.04 -15.39
C ASP A 108 6.61 -18.84 -13.90
N LEU A 109 7.61 -18.24 -13.24
CA LEU A 109 7.60 -17.90 -11.83
C LEU A 109 7.21 -16.44 -11.68
N LEU A 110 6.16 -16.16 -10.89
CA LEU A 110 5.81 -14.84 -10.44
C LEU A 110 5.78 -14.81 -8.89
N VAL A 111 6.40 -13.80 -8.30
CA VAL A 111 6.47 -13.61 -6.85
C VAL A 111 6.09 -12.19 -6.50
N TRP A 112 5.34 -12.01 -5.42
CA TRP A 112 5.02 -10.67 -4.88
C TRP A 112 4.82 -10.70 -3.37
N ASN A 113 4.93 -9.54 -2.71
CA ASN A 113 4.61 -9.43 -1.29
C ASN A 113 3.09 -9.44 -1.06
N PHE A 114 2.67 -10.14 0.00
CA PHE A 114 1.27 -10.44 0.30
C PHE A 114 0.77 -9.79 1.60
N ASP A 115 1.60 -9.03 2.25
CA ASP A 115 1.35 -8.36 3.54
C ASP A 115 1.13 -6.85 3.39
N THR A 116 0.47 -6.45 2.32
CA THR A 116 0.09 -5.07 2.02
C THR A 116 -1.33 -4.77 2.55
N GLU A 117 -1.58 -3.51 2.93
CA GLU A 117 -2.88 -3.05 3.44
C GLU A 117 -3.72 -2.38 2.35
N THR A 118 -3.12 -1.46 1.62
CA THR A 118 -3.80 -0.67 0.57
C THR A 118 -3.61 -1.26 -0.82
N THR A 119 -2.49 -1.94 -1.07
CA THR A 119 -2.20 -2.62 -2.34
C THR A 119 -2.73 -4.04 -2.33
N GLN A 120 -3.45 -4.42 -3.37
CA GLN A 120 -3.98 -5.76 -3.58
C GLN A 120 -3.62 -6.28 -4.96
N VAL A 121 -3.76 -7.58 -5.16
CA VAL A 121 -3.54 -8.25 -6.45
C VAL A 121 -4.86 -8.85 -6.94
N ARG A 122 -5.20 -8.61 -8.20
CA ARG A 122 -6.32 -9.25 -8.89
C ARG A 122 -5.81 -10.16 -10.00
N ASP A 123 -6.67 -11.08 -10.43
CA ASP A 123 -6.40 -12.05 -11.50
C ASP A 123 -5.15 -12.92 -11.23
N GLU A 124 -4.83 -13.15 -9.96
CA GLU A 124 -3.65 -13.89 -9.47
C GLU A 124 -3.56 -15.35 -9.96
N ARG A 125 -4.65 -15.88 -10.50
CA ARG A 125 -4.68 -17.25 -11.10
C ARG A 125 -4.12 -17.33 -12.50
N ASN A 126 -3.84 -16.20 -13.13
CA ASN A 126 -3.19 -16.13 -14.43
C ASN A 126 -2.11 -15.05 -14.39
N VAL A 127 -0.84 -15.46 -14.48
CA VAL A 127 0.30 -14.53 -14.29
C VAL A 127 0.34 -13.42 -15.34
N PHE A 128 -0.17 -13.66 -16.56
CA PHE A 128 -0.20 -12.64 -17.62
C PHE A 128 -1.27 -11.58 -17.38
N ASN A 129 -2.29 -11.90 -16.58
CA ASN A 129 -3.37 -11.01 -16.20
C ASN A 129 -3.21 -10.44 -14.78
N ALA A 130 -2.26 -10.99 -14.00
CA ALA A 130 -2.03 -10.56 -12.62
C ALA A 130 -1.66 -9.07 -12.55
N MET A 131 -2.37 -8.34 -11.71
CA MET A 131 -2.28 -6.88 -11.63
C MET A 131 -2.35 -6.40 -10.19
N GLY A 132 -1.35 -5.61 -9.79
CA GLY A 132 -1.42 -4.84 -8.55
C GLY A 132 -2.34 -3.64 -8.71
N TYR A 133 -3.18 -3.38 -7.71
CA TYR A 133 -4.09 -2.23 -7.69
C TYR A 133 -4.26 -1.72 -6.26
N THR A 134 -4.75 -0.50 -6.10
CA THR A 134 -5.01 0.09 -4.80
C THR A 134 -6.51 0.22 -4.51
N ASN A 135 -6.87 0.13 -3.23
CA ASN A 135 -8.24 0.17 -2.76
C ASN A 135 -8.84 1.59 -2.85
N GLU A 136 -10.15 1.64 -3.12
CA GLU A 136 -10.90 2.87 -2.97
C GLU A 136 -10.95 3.31 -1.51
N ILE A 137 -10.93 4.63 -1.29
CA ILE A 137 -11.07 5.18 0.04
C ILE A 137 -12.45 4.88 0.63
N ALA A 138 -12.51 4.78 1.94
CA ALA A 138 -13.75 4.54 2.66
C ALA A 138 -14.79 5.64 2.37
N SER A 139 -16.06 5.27 2.26
CA SER A 139 -17.15 6.18 1.89
C SER A 139 -17.31 7.40 2.81
N HIS A 140 -17.01 7.23 4.10
CA HIS A 140 -17.06 8.34 5.06
C HIS A 140 -15.95 9.38 4.85
N LEU A 141 -14.77 8.97 4.37
CA LEU A 141 -13.69 9.88 3.98
C LEU A 141 -14.08 10.63 2.70
N ARG A 142 -14.64 9.93 1.73
CA ARG A 142 -15.11 10.53 0.47
C ARG A 142 -16.11 11.65 0.69
N ALA A 143 -17.03 11.51 1.66
CA ALA A 143 -18.05 12.52 1.95
C ALA A 143 -17.49 13.87 2.44
N GLY A 144 -16.26 13.87 2.97
CA GLY A 144 -15.59 15.08 3.47
C GLY A 144 -14.58 15.69 2.50
N LEU A 145 -14.46 15.17 1.28
CA LEU A 145 -13.52 15.68 0.28
C LEU A 145 -14.18 16.72 -0.62
N SER A 146 -13.39 17.71 -1.03
CA SER A 146 -13.78 18.61 -2.11
C SER A 146 -13.87 17.77 -3.40
N SER A 147 -15.07 17.61 -3.96
CA SER A 147 -15.31 16.81 -5.15
C SER A 147 -14.79 17.52 -6.41
N ARG A 148 -13.50 17.51 -6.64
CA ARG A 148 -12.94 17.96 -7.91
C ARG A 148 -12.17 16.81 -8.55
N ASN A 149 -12.90 16.01 -9.28
CA ASN A 149 -12.35 14.99 -10.15
C ASN A 149 -12.20 15.59 -11.54
N SER A 150 -11.03 16.03 -11.92
CA SER A 150 -10.81 16.47 -13.28
C SER A 150 -10.38 15.30 -14.14
N SER A 151 -11.35 14.51 -14.58
CA SER A 151 -11.14 13.70 -15.78
C SER A 151 -11.37 14.58 -17.00
N LYS A 152 -10.42 14.65 -17.92
CA LYS A 152 -10.64 15.28 -19.24
C LYS A 152 -11.72 14.57 -20.05
N THR A 153 -12.05 13.33 -19.71
CA THR A 153 -13.11 12.55 -20.33
C THR A 153 -14.50 12.91 -19.78
N GLY A 154 -14.58 13.74 -18.74
CA GLY A 154 -15.85 14.09 -18.08
C GLY A 154 -16.36 13.04 -17.10
N GLU A 155 -15.72 11.87 -17.02
CA GLU A 155 -16.02 10.85 -16.02
C GLU A 155 -15.17 11.09 -14.76
N PRO A 156 -15.76 11.02 -13.56
CA PRO A 156 -15.00 11.20 -12.32
C PRO A 156 -14.02 10.04 -12.11
N GLU A 157 -12.78 10.36 -11.81
CA GLU A 157 -11.80 9.35 -11.40
C GLU A 157 -12.21 8.73 -10.06
N ARG A 158 -11.89 7.45 -9.87
CA ARG A 158 -12.02 6.79 -8.57
C ARG A 158 -11.01 7.40 -7.62
N ILE A 159 -11.42 7.67 -6.38
CA ILE A 159 -10.50 8.12 -5.33
C ILE A 159 -10.03 6.89 -4.57
N VAL A 160 -8.72 6.70 -4.53
CA VAL A 160 -8.06 5.53 -3.97
C VAL A 160 -6.99 5.93 -2.96
N TYR A 161 -6.63 5.02 -2.05
CA TYR A 161 -5.46 5.23 -1.21
C TYR A 161 -4.19 5.16 -2.07
N ASP A 162 -3.13 5.79 -1.60
CA ASP A 162 -1.81 5.55 -2.14
C ASP A 162 -1.40 4.08 -1.89
N PRO A 163 -0.80 3.40 -2.89
CA PRO A 163 -0.46 1.98 -2.73
C PRO A 163 0.71 1.78 -1.79
N ASP A 164 0.66 0.69 -1.02
CA ASP A 164 1.86 0.17 -0.35
C ASP A 164 2.91 -0.25 -1.38
N PRO A 165 4.21 -0.28 -1.00
CA PRO A 165 5.25 -0.81 -1.86
C PRO A 165 4.95 -2.24 -2.30
N LEU A 166 4.87 -2.47 -3.61
CA LEU A 166 4.64 -3.77 -4.22
C LEU A 166 5.93 -4.29 -4.84
N PHE A 167 6.51 -5.31 -4.21
CA PHE A 167 7.71 -6.00 -4.68
C PHE A 167 7.32 -7.15 -5.58
N VAL A 168 7.92 -7.23 -6.75
CA VAL A 168 7.61 -8.27 -7.75
C VAL A 168 8.90 -8.87 -8.30
N ALA A 169 8.98 -10.20 -8.35
CA ALA A 169 9.98 -10.94 -9.11
C ALA A 169 9.29 -11.79 -10.17
N GLN A 170 9.88 -11.86 -11.35
CA GLN A 170 9.42 -12.70 -12.44
C GLN A 170 10.59 -13.42 -13.10
N SER A 171 10.40 -14.63 -13.50
CA SER A 171 11.45 -15.40 -14.19
C SER A 171 10.86 -16.61 -14.88
N HIS A 172 11.47 -17.01 -15.99
CA HIS A 172 11.26 -18.34 -16.53
C HIS A 172 12.19 -19.34 -15.80
N VAL A 173 11.68 -20.48 -15.41
CA VAL A 173 12.41 -21.52 -14.66
C VAL A 173 12.22 -22.89 -15.25
N VAL A 174 13.26 -23.72 -15.17
CA VAL A 174 13.22 -25.13 -15.56
C VAL A 174 13.38 -25.97 -14.30
N LEU A 175 12.36 -26.74 -13.96
CA LEU A 175 12.37 -27.66 -12.82
C LEU A 175 12.75 -29.08 -13.30
N PRO A 176 13.92 -29.59 -12.91
CA PRO A 176 14.25 -30.98 -13.17
C PRO A 176 13.49 -31.91 -12.22
N TYR A 177 13.38 -33.21 -12.57
CA TYR A 177 12.98 -34.18 -11.59
C TYR A 177 14.04 -34.30 -10.49
N VAL A 178 13.61 -34.28 -9.24
CA VAL A 178 14.49 -34.40 -8.07
C VAL A 178 13.89 -35.41 -7.07
N ASP A 179 14.72 -36.36 -6.61
CA ASP A 179 14.34 -37.30 -5.56
C ASP A 179 14.39 -36.67 -4.15
N LYS A 180 15.14 -35.58 -4.04
CA LYS A 180 15.35 -34.79 -2.81
C LYS A 180 15.21 -33.32 -3.14
N VAL A 181 15.41 -32.48 -2.15
CA VAL A 181 15.38 -31.03 -2.33
C VAL A 181 16.53 -30.57 -3.22
N ASP A 182 16.23 -29.77 -4.23
CA ASP A 182 17.20 -29.02 -5.03
C ASP A 182 16.96 -27.51 -4.89
N THR A 183 17.95 -26.71 -5.27
CA THR A 183 17.86 -25.25 -5.21
C THR A 183 17.41 -24.69 -6.55
N LEU A 184 16.25 -24.03 -6.57
CA LEU A 184 15.75 -23.35 -7.75
C LEU A 184 16.59 -22.12 -8.07
N ARG A 185 16.89 -21.93 -9.35
CA ARG A 185 17.64 -20.79 -9.88
C ARG A 185 16.97 -20.24 -11.12
N PRO A 186 17.11 -18.93 -11.41
CA PRO A 186 16.68 -18.38 -12.69
C PRO A 186 17.35 -19.11 -13.85
N SER A 187 16.64 -19.33 -14.96
CA SER A 187 17.17 -19.99 -16.17
C SER A 187 18.37 -19.26 -16.76
N GLU A 188 18.41 -17.96 -16.64
CA GLU A 188 19.52 -17.11 -17.10
C GLU A 188 20.68 -17.03 -16.10
N GLY A 189 20.59 -17.75 -14.98
CA GLY A 189 21.53 -17.69 -13.87
C GLY A 189 21.27 -16.50 -12.93
N GLY A 190 22.12 -16.37 -11.91
CA GLY A 190 21.95 -15.29 -10.92
C GLY A 190 21.01 -15.65 -9.77
N ARG A 191 20.19 -14.67 -9.35
CA ARG A 191 19.30 -14.75 -8.20
C ARG A 191 17.93 -14.19 -8.53
N PHE A 192 16.90 -14.68 -7.85
CA PHE A 192 15.61 -14.04 -7.89
C PHE A 192 15.66 -12.77 -7.01
N VAL A 193 15.32 -11.65 -7.60
CA VAL A 193 15.24 -10.35 -6.92
C VAL A 193 13.85 -9.78 -7.15
N ALA A 194 13.15 -9.49 -6.06
CA ALA A 194 11.88 -8.79 -6.12
C ALA A 194 12.15 -7.29 -6.10
N GLU A 195 11.80 -6.63 -7.19
CA GLU A 195 11.92 -5.20 -7.38
C GLU A 195 10.61 -4.50 -7.02
N CYS A 196 10.67 -3.33 -6.40
CA CYS A 196 9.48 -2.54 -6.11
C CYS A 196 8.93 -1.93 -7.41
N ILE A 197 7.69 -2.26 -7.76
CA ILE A 197 7.03 -1.73 -8.96
C ILE A 197 6.17 -0.50 -8.71
N THR A 198 6.01 -0.06 -7.46
CA THR A 198 5.45 1.24 -7.10
C THR A 198 6.57 2.28 -7.02
N GLU A 199 6.20 3.54 -7.25
CA GLU A 199 7.09 4.69 -7.15
C GLU A 199 6.75 5.48 -5.90
N THR A 200 7.74 5.95 -5.15
CA THR A 200 7.54 6.77 -3.96
C THR A 200 7.97 8.19 -4.22
N TRP A 201 7.09 9.15 -3.93
CA TRP A 201 7.28 10.57 -4.18
C TRP A 201 7.24 11.35 -2.88
N TYR A 202 7.99 12.43 -2.83
CA TYR A 202 7.95 13.44 -1.77
C TYR A 202 7.35 14.73 -2.33
N LEU A 203 6.35 15.27 -1.64
CA LEU A 203 5.67 16.53 -1.98
C LEU A 203 5.78 17.50 -0.81
N GLN A 204 6.09 18.77 -1.08
CA GLN A 204 6.00 19.81 -0.06
C GLN A 204 5.43 21.11 -0.61
N VAL A 205 4.76 21.85 0.27
CA VAL A 205 4.17 23.15 -0.02
C VAL A 205 4.32 24.06 1.20
N ARG A 206 4.39 25.37 0.99
CA ARG A 206 4.42 26.37 2.06
C ARG A 206 3.02 26.89 2.35
N VAL A 207 2.64 26.87 3.63
CA VAL A 207 1.30 27.24 4.09
C VAL A 207 1.40 28.27 5.20
N LYS A 208 0.55 29.30 5.14
CA LYS A 208 0.36 30.28 6.22
C LYS A 208 -1.00 30.04 6.88
N GLY A 209 -1.04 30.12 8.20
CA GLY A 209 -2.27 29.90 8.96
C GLY A 209 -2.48 28.45 9.39
N MET A 210 -1.43 27.63 9.45
CA MET A 210 -1.50 26.25 9.95
C MET A 210 -1.99 26.15 11.40
N ASP A 211 -1.82 27.18 12.21
CA ASP A 211 -2.36 27.25 13.58
C ASP A 211 -3.89 27.11 13.63
N PHE A 212 -4.58 27.32 12.51
CA PHE A 212 -6.03 27.15 12.37
C PHE A 212 -6.44 25.81 11.79
N VAL A 213 -5.49 24.88 11.54
CA VAL A 213 -5.73 23.60 10.89
C VAL A 213 -5.69 22.46 11.89
N THR A 214 -6.62 21.53 11.79
CA THR A 214 -6.66 20.29 12.59
C THR A 214 -6.14 19.08 11.82
N SER A 215 -6.31 19.08 10.49
CA SER A 215 -5.76 18.04 9.61
C SER A 215 -5.60 18.58 8.20
N ALA A 216 -4.60 18.08 7.50
CA ALA A 216 -4.33 18.37 6.09
C ALA A 216 -4.23 17.07 5.29
N ARG A 217 -4.79 17.08 4.10
CA ARG A 217 -4.80 15.93 3.19
C ARG A 217 -4.72 16.40 1.76
N SER A 218 -4.33 15.51 0.86
CA SER A 218 -4.20 15.82 -0.56
C SER A 218 -4.87 14.80 -1.46
N LEU A 219 -5.28 15.29 -2.62
CA LEU A 219 -5.82 14.53 -3.72
C LEU A 219 -4.97 14.82 -4.96
N LEU A 220 -4.39 13.78 -5.57
CA LEU A 220 -3.60 13.91 -6.79
C LEU A 220 -4.27 13.14 -7.93
N THR A 221 -4.69 13.86 -8.98
CA THR A 221 -5.38 13.29 -10.15
C THR A 221 -4.41 12.73 -11.19
N GLY A 222 -4.91 11.91 -12.11
CA GLY A 222 -4.18 11.48 -13.32
C GLY A 222 -3.11 10.41 -13.09
N MET A 223 -3.20 9.67 -12.00
CA MET A 223 -2.28 8.59 -11.69
C MET A 223 -2.85 7.23 -12.13
N ALA A 224 -1.97 6.24 -12.32
CA ALA A 224 -2.38 4.87 -12.61
C ALA A 224 -2.94 4.19 -11.36
N GLY A 225 -4.16 3.64 -11.43
CA GLY A 225 -4.80 2.90 -10.34
C GLY A 225 -4.33 1.47 -10.23
N SER A 226 -3.63 0.96 -11.25
CA SER A 226 -3.15 -0.42 -11.29
C SER A 226 -1.96 -0.58 -12.24
N LYS A 227 -1.16 -1.65 -12.00
CA LYS A 227 0.03 -1.99 -12.78
C LYS A 227 0.10 -3.50 -12.99
N TRP A 228 0.38 -3.93 -14.23
CA TRP A 228 0.64 -5.31 -14.55
C TRP A 228 1.88 -5.82 -13.82
N MET A 229 1.83 -7.03 -13.30
CA MET A 229 2.94 -7.61 -12.55
C MET A 229 3.89 -8.40 -13.45
N TRP A 230 3.34 -9.08 -14.45
CA TRP A 230 4.14 -9.72 -15.49
C TRP A 230 4.48 -8.70 -16.56
N ASN A 231 5.76 -8.38 -16.76
CA ASN A 231 6.23 -7.24 -17.55
C ASN A 231 5.60 -5.92 -17.05
N PRO A 232 6.06 -5.36 -15.93
CA PRO A 232 5.41 -4.26 -15.25
C PRO A 232 5.14 -3.06 -16.15
N ARG A 233 3.86 -2.77 -16.40
CA ARG A 233 3.36 -1.63 -17.17
C ARG A 233 2.09 -1.09 -16.52
N MET A 234 1.91 0.20 -16.59
CA MET A 234 0.71 0.86 -16.06
C MET A 234 -0.53 0.45 -16.87
N ASN A 235 -1.66 0.38 -16.18
CA ASN A 235 -2.95 0.22 -16.83
C ASN A 235 -3.50 1.58 -17.24
N GLU A 236 -3.35 1.94 -18.51
CA GLU A 236 -3.77 3.23 -19.07
C GLU A 236 -5.29 3.44 -19.06
N ALA A 237 -6.06 2.37 -18.90
CA ALA A 237 -7.51 2.42 -18.83
C ALA A 237 -8.06 2.65 -17.41
N ASP A 238 -7.18 2.81 -16.42
CA ASP A 238 -7.55 2.93 -15.00
C ASP A 238 -6.94 4.20 -14.36
N PRO A 239 -7.33 5.41 -14.81
CA PRO A 239 -6.93 6.65 -14.17
C PRO A 239 -7.62 6.80 -12.81
N VAL A 240 -6.86 7.24 -11.81
CA VAL A 240 -7.34 7.43 -10.45
C VAL A 240 -6.85 8.73 -9.83
N THR A 241 -7.57 9.16 -8.81
CA THR A 241 -7.14 10.22 -7.90
C THR A 241 -6.60 9.58 -6.62
N LEU A 242 -5.32 9.79 -6.34
CA LEU A 242 -4.69 9.32 -5.10
C LEU A 242 -5.10 10.21 -3.93
N TYR A 243 -5.42 9.60 -2.81
CA TYR A 243 -5.63 10.24 -1.51
C TYR A 243 -4.46 9.92 -0.58
N PHE A 244 -3.89 10.93 0.04
CA PHE A 244 -2.86 10.76 1.07
C PHE A 244 -2.90 11.91 2.09
N ASP A 245 -2.48 11.61 3.32
CA ASP A 245 -2.41 12.57 4.40
C ASP A 245 -1.16 13.45 4.28
N MET A 246 -1.27 14.70 4.75
CA MET A 246 -0.17 15.65 4.82
C MET A 246 0.30 15.80 6.26
N ASN A 247 1.60 15.99 6.42
CA ASN A 247 2.27 16.19 7.70
C ASN A 247 2.73 17.64 7.86
N GLU A 248 2.70 18.13 9.09
CA GLU A 248 3.28 19.42 9.44
C GLU A 248 4.80 19.27 9.63
N GLY A 249 5.56 20.11 8.97
CA GLY A 249 7.02 20.16 9.01
C GLY A 249 7.54 21.39 9.74
N GLU A 250 8.57 22.01 9.17
CA GLU A 250 9.25 23.15 9.77
C GLU A 250 8.38 24.43 9.74
N LYS A 251 8.30 25.13 10.89
CA LYS A 251 7.64 26.41 11.02
C LYS A 251 8.67 27.54 10.94
N ASN A 252 8.40 28.52 10.11
CA ASN A 252 9.17 29.76 10.03
C ASN A 252 8.41 30.88 10.76
N ASP A 253 8.88 31.22 11.95
CA ASP A 253 8.26 32.27 12.79
C ASP A 253 8.40 33.68 12.20
N ALA A 254 9.36 33.91 11.30
CA ALA A 254 9.60 35.23 10.74
C ALA A 254 8.48 35.68 9.79
N ASP A 255 7.85 34.78 9.08
CA ASP A 255 6.77 35.04 8.13
C ASP A 255 5.48 34.28 8.47
N ALA A 256 5.46 33.56 9.60
CA ALA A 256 4.35 32.74 10.07
C ALA A 256 3.92 31.66 9.06
N THR A 257 4.88 31.09 8.33
CA THR A 257 4.64 30.01 7.39
C THR A 257 5.11 28.67 7.94
N THR A 258 4.48 27.60 7.49
CA THR A 258 4.82 26.22 7.83
C THR A 258 5.01 25.42 6.55
N ILE A 259 6.03 24.59 6.49
CA ILE A 259 6.14 23.59 5.45
C ILE A 259 5.19 22.43 5.76
N VAL A 260 4.34 22.11 4.82
CA VAL A 260 3.44 20.95 4.89
C VAL A 260 3.89 19.97 3.80
N TYR A 261 4.06 18.73 4.18
CA TYR A 261 4.65 17.72 3.29
C TYR A 261 3.94 16.38 3.36
N ALA A 262 4.12 15.58 2.31
CA ALA A 262 3.71 14.18 2.28
C ALA A 262 4.77 13.33 1.59
N THR A 263 4.80 12.06 1.95
CA THR A 263 5.39 11.00 1.13
C THR A 263 4.28 10.06 0.76
N PHE A 264 4.13 9.79 -0.52
CA PHE A 264 3.09 8.93 -1.06
C PHE A 264 3.66 8.01 -2.12
N SER A 265 3.01 6.87 -2.34
CA SER A 265 3.38 5.94 -3.41
C SER A 265 2.36 5.95 -4.52
N THR A 266 2.77 5.49 -5.72
CA THR A 266 1.93 5.41 -6.90
C THR A 266 2.39 4.28 -7.82
N PHE A 267 1.51 3.80 -8.68
CA PHE A 267 1.88 2.92 -9.79
C PHE A 267 2.50 3.65 -10.99
N GLY A 268 2.57 4.98 -10.92
CA GLY A 268 3.17 5.85 -11.92
C GLY A 268 2.18 6.79 -12.58
N ARG A 269 2.71 7.75 -13.35
CA ARG A 269 1.93 8.64 -14.21
C ARG A 269 1.47 7.88 -15.46
N LEU A 270 0.24 8.12 -15.90
CA LEU A 270 -0.22 7.53 -17.14
C LEU A 270 0.47 8.20 -18.35
N PRO A 271 1.15 7.42 -19.22
CA PRO A 271 1.80 7.98 -20.40
C PRO A 271 0.78 8.46 -21.43
N GLY A 272 1.09 9.57 -22.10
CA GLY A 272 0.34 10.04 -23.26
C GLY A 272 -1.06 10.59 -23.01
N VAL A 273 -1.59 10.48 -21.81
CA VAL A 273 -2.78 11.21 -21.40
C VAL A 273 -2.30 12.62 -21.07
N VAL A 274 -2.85 13.62 -21.77
CA VAL A 274 -2.65 15.02 -21.36
C VAL A 274 -3.44 15.18 -20.06
N ASN A 275 -2.96 14.56 -18.99
CA ASN A 275 -3.54 14.65 -17.69
C ASN A 275 -3.05 15.93 -17.07
N ASP A 276 -4.00 16.78 -16.73
CA ASP A 276 -3.71 17.80 -15.76
C ASP A 276 -3.48 17.05 -14.44
N LEU A 277 -2.22 16.84 -14.09
CA LEU A 277 -1.84 16.33 -12.78
C LEU A 277 -2.11 17.47 -11.79
N GLN A 278 -3.31 17.44 -11.23
CA GLN A 278 -3.74 18.44 -10.26
C GLN A 278 -3.62 17.88 -8.87
N VAL A 279 -2.98 18.64 -8.00
CA VAL A 279 -3.01 18.37 -6.56
C VAL A 279 -4.01 19.31 -5.91
N THR A 280 -4.95 18.76 -5.16
CA THR A 280 -5.87 19.51 -4.31
C THR A 280 -5.47 19.29 -2.86
N PHE A 281 -5.19 20.38 -2.15
CA PHE A 281 -4.94 20.38 -0.72
C PHE A 281 -6.23 20.73 0.02
N ASP A 282 -6.65 19.86 0.92
CA ASP A 282 -7.80 20.08 1.79
C ASP A 282 -7.31 20.28 3.24
N PHE A 283 -7.52 21.45 3.78
CA PHE A 283 -7.20 21.82 5.16
C PHE A 283 -8.48 21.90 5.98
N VAL A 284 -8.65 21.00 6.93
CA VAL A 284 -9.77 21.02 7.86
C VAL A 284 -9.43 21.99 8.99
N THR A 285 -10.22 23.04 9.14
CA THR A 285 -9.95 24.11 10.11
C THR A 285 -10.50 23.80 11.49
N THR A 286 -9.93 24.43 12.51
CA THR A 286 -10.38 24.32 13.92
C THR A 286 -11.80 24.84 14.14
N TYR A 287 -12.33 25.64 13.21
CA TYR A 287 -13.70 26.17 13.23
C TYR A 287 -14.68 25.39 12.33
N GLY A 288 -14.27 24.17 11.89
CA GLY A 288 -15.17 23.20 11.27
C GLY A 288 -15.44 23.39 9.78
N THR A 289 -14.67 24.24 9.10
CA THR A 289 -14.75 24.39 7.64
C THR A 289 -13.54 23.72 6.98
N THR A 290 -13.66 23.32 5.71
CA THR A 290 -12.54 22.87 4.89
C THR A 290 -12.15 23.98 3.93
N TYR A 291 -10.87 24.36 3.96
CA TYR A 291 -10.28 25.22 2.94
C TYR A 291 -9.57 24.34 1.92
N SER A 292 -9.85 24.58 0.64
CA SER A 292 -9.29 23.75 -0.45
C SER A 292 -8.58 24.63 -1.47
N GLU A 293 -7.38 24.22 -1.85
CA GLU A 293 -6.58 24.86 -2.91
C GLU A 293 -6.18 23.79 -3.93
N THR A 294 -6.33 24.11 -5.23
CA THR A 294 -5.99 23.18 -6.31
C THR A 294 -4.93 23.78 -7.22
N LEU A 295 -3.86 23.06 -7.44
CA LEU A 295 -2.72 23.45 -8.25
C LEU A 295 -2.49 22.47 -9.39
N ASP A 296 -2.17 22.97 -10.58
CA ASP A 296 -1.65 22.16 -11.67
C ASP A 296 -0.14 21.95 -11.43
N ILE A 297 0.25 20.70 -11.25
CA ILE A 297 1.64 20.31 -10.99
C ILE A 297 2.22 19.46 -12.13
N THR A 298 1.56 19.44 -13.30
CA THR A 298 1.98 18.62 -14.45
C THR A 298 3.45 18.82 -14.80
N LEU A 299 3.89 20.08 -14.86
CA LEU A 299 5.28 20.41 -15.20
C LEU A 299 6.25 20.10 -14.07
N LYS A 300 5.80 20.04 -12.82
CA LYS A 300 6.66 19.76 -11.66
C LYS A 300 7.24 18.35 -11.67
N PHE A 301 6.58 17.41 -12.31
CA PHE A 301 7.09 16.06 -12.51
C PHE A 301 8.23 15.94 -13.50
N ASP A 302 8.47 16.97 -14.30
CA ASP A 302 9.52 17.01 -15.31
C ASP A 302 10.71 17.91 -14.89
N GLU A 303 10.66 18.49 -13.68
CA GLU A 303 11.77 19.24 -13.09
C GLU A 303 12.93 18.32 -12.65
N ASP A 304 14.13 18.85 -12.56
CA ASP A 304 15.34 18.09 -12.23
C ASP A 304 15.22 17.38 -10.87
N GLU A 305 14.65 18.03 -9.86
CA GLU A 305 14.40 17.45 -8.53
C GLU A 305 13.44 16.25 -8.59
N ALA A 306 12.40 16.32 -9.42
CA ALA A 306 11.46 15.24 -9.63
C ALA A 306 12.10 14.06 -10.37
N LEU A 307 12.87 14.34 -11.42
CA LEU A 307 13.51 13.31 -12.25
C LEU A 307 14.65 12.58 -11.51
N GLN A 308 15.38 13.28 -10.64
CA GLN A 308 16.55 12.72 -9.94
C GLN A 308 16.19 12.13 -8.57
N HIS A 309 15.22 12.72 -7.88
CA HIS A 309 14.93 12.43 -6.47
C HIS A 309 13.46 12.07 -6.19
N GLN A 310 12.59 12.20 -7.18
CA GLN A 310 11.12 12.07 -6.99
C GLN A 310 10.57 13.09 -5.98
N TRP A 311 11.10 14.31 -5.99
CA TRP A 311 10.66 15.43 -5.16
C TRP A 311 9.82 16.42 -5.96
N ILE A 312 8.66 16.78 -5.42
CA ILE A 312 7.76 17.82 -5.93
C ILE A 312 7.79 18.98 -4.93
N LEU A 313 8.59 20.00 -5.25
CA LEU A 313 8.86 21.13 -4.37
C LEU A 313 8.03 22.35 -4.78
N LEU A 314 6.88 22.54 -4.15
CA LEU A 314 5.98 23.67 -4.40
C LEU A 314 6.26 24.88 -3.51
N ASP A 315 7.02 24.73 -2.44
CA ASP A 315 7.29 25.75 -1.43
C ASP A 315 8.02 26.98 -1.96
N LYS A 316 8.74 26.84 -3.06
CA LYS A 316 9.48 27.95 -3.71
C LYS A 316 8.54 28.89 -4.50
N ASP A 317 7.49 28.34 -5.09
CA ASP A 317 6.65 29.03 -6.07
C ASP A 317 5.25 29.31 -5.55
N VAL A 318 4.81 28.58 -4.52
CA VAL A 318 3.45 28.62 -4.01
C VAL A 318 3.42 28.88 -2.51
N LEU A 319 2.55 29.82 -2.11
CA LEU A 319 2.17 30.05 -0.74
C LEU A 319 0.65 29.90 -0.64
N ILE A 320 0.20 28.91 0.14
CA ILE A 320 -1.22 28.72 0.45
C ILE A 320 -1.51 29.52 1.71
N GLU A 321 -2.49 30.44 1.64
CA GLU A 321 -2.93 31.22 2.81
C GLU A 321 -4.29 30.72 3.29
N ILE A 322 -4.31 30.15 4.49
CA ILE A 322 -5.55 29.70 5.14
C ILE A 322 -6.16 30.90 5.85
N PRO A 323 -7.42 31.25 5.60
CA PRO A 323 -8.06 32.40 6.20
C PRO A 323 -8.19 32.24 7.73
N GLU A 324 -8.01 33.32 8.43
CA GLU A 324 -8.27 33.38 9.88
C GLU A 324 -9.73 33.05 10.18
N PRO A 325 -10.01 32.45 11.36
CA PRO A 325 -11.38 32.26 11.78
C PRO A 325 -12.15 33.59 11.75
N PRO A 326 -13.42 33.57 11.31
CA PRO A 326 -14.23 34.77 11.31
C PRO A 326 -14.23 35.38 12.73
N ALA A 327 -13.92 36.67 12.82
CA ALA A 327 -13.98 37.35 14.10
C ALA A 327 -15.35 37.04 14.70
N ILE A 328 -15.36 36.40 15.86
CA ILE A 328 -16.60 36.22 16.62
C ILE A 328 -17.06 37.65 16.87
N GLY A 329 -18.02 38.10 16.06
CA GLY A 329 -18.58 39.43 16.20
C GLY A 329 -18.96 39.60 17.67
N GLY A 330 -18.56 40.72 18.29
CA GLY A 330 -18.78 41.00 19.71
C GLY A 330 -20.24 41.17 20.07
N GLY A 331 -21.09 40.26 19.63
CA GLY A 331 -22.35 39.94 20.26
C GLY A 331 -22.03 39.18 21.52
N GLY A 332 -21.86 39.88 22.62
CA GLY A 332 -21.72 39.23 23.92
C GLY A 332 -22.79 38.15 24.01
N PHE A 333 -22.34 36.91 24.17
CA PHE A 333 -23.23 35.87 24.65
C PHE A 333 -23.66 36.30 26.02
N ASN A 334 -24.79 37.05 26.05
CA ASN A 334 -25.52 37.25 27.26
C ASN A 334 -26.36 36.00 27.43
N PRO A 335 -25.97 35.03 28.27
CA PRO A 335 -26.86 33.95 28.61
C PRO A 335 -27.96 34.56 29.46
N GLY A 336 -28.96 35.14 28.79
CA GLY A 336 -30.23 35.35 29.45
C GLY A 336 -30.67 33.95 29.90
N VAL A 337 -30.61 33.74 31.19
CA VAL A 337 -31.31 32.61 31.82
C VAL A 337 -32.79 32.88 31.60
N GLY A 338 -33.26 32.55 30.40
CA GLY A 338 -34.67 32.41 30.13
C GLY A 338 -35.15 31.20 30.91
N ASP A 339 -36.24 31.42 31.65
CA ASP A 339 -36.91 30.45 32.52
C ASP A 339 -36.79 29.04 31.98
N TRP A 340 -36.19 28.18 32.78
CA TRP A 340 -36.32 26.76 32.62
C TRP A 340 -37.75 26.40 33.05
N ASP A 341 -38.69 26.34 32.11
CA ASP A 341 -39.94 25.66 32.33
C ASP A 341 -39.66 24.21 32.68
N ASP A 342 -40.07 23.81 33.85
CA ASP A 342 -40.00 22.44 34.33
C ASP A 342 -40.69 21.50 33.33
N ILE A 343 -39.90 20.74 32.58
CA ILE A 343 -40.40 19.64 31.77
C ILE A 343 -40.60 18.46 32.73
N GLU A 344 -41.81 18.31 33.28
CA GLU A 344 -42.25 17.07 33.91
C GLU A 344 -42.29 16.01 32.81
N THR A 345 -41.30 15.11 32.77
CA THR A 345 -41.36 13.87 32.01
C THR A 345 -42.03 12.80 32.85
N ASP A 346 -43.31 12.54 32.60
CA ASP A 346 -43.99 11.36 33.09
C ASP A 346 -43.30 10.12 32.52
N LEU A 347 -42.52 9.44 33.36
CA LEU A 347 -42.01 8.09 33.12
C LEU A 347 -43.19 7.12 33.30
N ILE A 348 -43.78 6.67 32.19
CA ILE A 348 -44.65 5.50 32.18
C ILE A 348 -43.77 4.25 32.21
N ILE A 349 -43.89 3.47 33.31
CA ILE A 349 -43.24 2.17 33.49
C ILE A 349 -44.07 1.09 32.77
#